data_1d5ee2d8ebd7cbecb62eaf798597a75b
#
_entry.id   1d5ee2d8ebd7cbecb62eaf798597a75b
#
_cell.length_a   1.000
_cell.length_b   1.000
_cell.length_c   1.000
_cell.angle_alpha   90.00
_cell.angle_beta   90.00
_cell.angle_gamma   90.00
#
_symmetry.space_group_name_H-M   'P 1'
#
loop_
_entity.id
_entity.type
_entity.pdbx_description
1 polymer ?
#
loop_
_entity_poly.entity_id
_entity_poly.type
_entity_poly.pdbx_seq_one_letter_code
_entity_poly.pdbx_strand_id
1 'polypeptide(L)'
;MYNKKLIGFFLIALILAVCIGTASASENTTLTSANEEKTFTDIQTAIDNASENDTVELEGTYKSQGSEIKIDKAITISSKNGATLDAQFKSNIFNISNVNVCLKNLNLINSNSSNPAVKNQGNLTVIDSNFTNNTMIYPEILTPYEDFEKSAGAIYSTNNLNIINCEFENNEALALMWDYGDYVYFPIGGMINSKRNLTITKSRFTDGYIESYGILNITDSKFTTAPIYTYSNTTIAKSTLTRGDNGKSTVYAYSKTNINDCNFTANEGYSIFVDDTETEINITVSNCRFENNTPKSSRYYDEEFLVDCPVIHSESNNIFIYDSEFINNAPNAIFNNWGHTYVSNSIFSKTNGVAIRSYKTTVINSTFINNTDYLVGAIYTDSLEVSNSTFTSNKEGAIKANNVAVIDGVTYKGPVYFDDSLKKTKIITSATKKLTTTYMSGKTVVLKMFYTKSKMPLTKYQSEVKIIKGKSKTYDYIYTNSKGIAYFKASNLNVGTYKIIFNYDDNDVDQITTTVKITKAKTIIKAPKVTAKHKKSKYFKVSIKSKATKKAVKNIYVKVKIDKKTYKIKTNSKGVAKFNTKKLKIGKHKVVISSGNSNYIMSAKSTITIKK
;
A
#
# COMPACT_ATOMS: atom_id res chain seq x y z
N MET A 1 -21.98 -14.76 -17.24
CA MET A 1 -22.64 -14.98 -15.94
C MET A 1 -23.10 -16.43 -15.87
N TYR A 2 -22.25 -17.36 -15.49
CA TYR A 2 -22.64 -18.76 -15.25
C TYR A 2 -22.58 -19.05 -13.75
N ASN A 3 -23.61 -19.73 -13.27
CA ASN A 3 -23.97 -19.98 -11.89
C ASN A 3 -22.84 -20.60 -11.02
N LYS A 4 -21.97 -19.78 -10.41
CA LYS A 4 -20.99 -20.25 -9.40
C LYS A 4 -21.62 -20.76 -8.08
N LYS A 5 -22.91 -20.51 -7.85
CA LYS A 5 -23.63 -21.00 -6.66
C LYS A 5 -23.94 -22.51 -6.70
N LEU A 6 -23.92 -23.15 -7.87
CA LEU A 6 -24.27 -24.57 -7.98
C LEU A 6 -23.12 -25.52 -7.63
N ILE A 7 -21.86 -25.10 -7.84
CA ILE A 7 -20.69 -25.98 -7.62
C ILE A 7 -20.40 -26.20 -6.13
N GLY A 8 -20.56 -25.17 -5.29
CA GLY A 8 -20.39 -25.28 -3.83
C GLY A 8 -21.44 -26.18 -3.16
N PHE A 9 -22.70 -26.14 -3.64
CA PHE A 9 -23.77 -26.99 -3.12
C PHE A 9 -23.61 -28.46 -3.50
N PHE A 10 -23.11 -28.75 -4.69
CA PHE A 10 -22.85 -30.13 -5.13
C PHE A 10 -21.68 -30.79 -4.40
N LEU A 11 -20.63 -30.04 -4.05
CA LEU A 11 -19.48 -30.60 -3.30
C LEU A 11 -19.86 -30.93 -1.85
N ILE A 12 -20.64 -30.07 -1.18
CA ILE A 12 -21.13 -30.30 0.17
C ILE A 12 -22.16 -31.45 0.19
N ALA A 13 -23.00 -31.57 -0.82
CA ALA A 13 -23.96 -32.65 -0.93
C ALA A 13 -23.27 -34.02 -1.21
N LEU A 14 -22.16 -34.05 -1.97
CA LEU A 14 -21.40 -35.27 -2.24
C LEU A 14 -20.59 -35.73 -1.00
N ILE A 15 -20.08 -34.79 -0.21
CA ILE A 15 -19.33 -35.08 1.03
C ILE A 15 -20.28 -35.58 2.14
N LEU A 16 -21.47 -35.02 2.27
CA LEU A 16 -22.52 -35.51 3.17
C LEU A 16 -23.01 -36.93 2.77
N ALA A 17 -22.99 -37.26 1.49
CA ALA A 17 -23.41 -38.58 1.01
C ALA A 17 -22.45 -39.72 1.44
N VAL A 18 -21.19 -39.40 1.77
CA VAL A 18 -20.22 -40.42 2.26
C VAL A 18 -20.47 -40.76 3.73
N CYS A 19 -21.02 -39.82 4.52
CA CYS A 19 -21.40 -40.06 5.93
C CYS A 19 -22.88 -40.42 6.12
N ILE A 20 -23.71 -40.28 5.06
CA ILE A 20 -25.06 -40.82 5.00
C ILE A 20 -24.96 -42.11 4.18
N GLY A 21 -24.39 -43.14 4.78
CA GLY A 21 -24.47 -44.49 4.23
C GLY A 21 -25.94 -44.77 3.92
N THR A 22 -26.21 -45.31 2.72
CA THR A 22 -27.51 -45.88 2.42
C THR A 22 -27.91 -46.76 3.58
N ALA A 23 -29.01 -46.42 4.23
CA ALA A 23 -29.57 -47.22 5.32
C ALA A 23 -29.98 -48.59 4.80
N SER A 24 -29.02 -49.49 4.65
CA SER A 24 -29.24 -50.91 4.89
C SER A 24 -29.24 -51.07 6.39
N ALA A 25 -30.19 -51.80 6.94
CA ALA A 25 -30.32 -52.02 8.36
C ALA A 25 -29.00 -52.57 8.94
N SER A 26 -28.12 -51.69 9.40
CA SER A 26 -26.92 -52.03 10.15
C SER A 26 -27.29 -52.02 11.62
N GLU A 27 -26.89 -53.03 12.33
CA GLU A 27 -27.06 -53.05 13.79
C GLU A 27 -26.19 -51.94 14.40
N ASN A 28 -26.83 -50.98 15.07
CA ASN A 28 -26.12 -50.00 15.88
C ASN A 28 -25.63 -50.69 17.13
N THR A 29 -24.34 -50.93 17.27
CA THR A 29 -23.75 -51.41 18.50
C THR A 29 -23.58 -50.23 19.46
N THR A 30 -24.48 -50.09 20.44
CA THR A 30 -24.39 -49.04 21.46
C THR A 30 -23.65 -49.61 22.70
N LEU A 31 -22.52 -49.02 23.04
CA LEU A 31 -21.79 -49.37 24.26
C LEU A 31 -22.42 -48.64 25.46
N THR A 32 -23.29 -49.37 26.20
CA THR A 32 -23.87 -48.91 27.47
C THR A 32 -23.42 -49.83 28.59
N SER A 33 -22.37 -49.43 29.34
CA SER A 33 -22.08 -50.06 30.63
C SER A 33 -22.35 -49.09 31.77
N ALA A 34 -23.10 -49.51 32.77
CA ALA A 34 -23.66 -48.58 33.74
C ALA A 34 -22.74 -48.25 34.92
N ASN A 35 -21.62 -48.95 35.17
CA ASN A 35 -20.79 -48.77 36.39
C ASN A 35 -19.29 -49.08 36.27
N GLU A 36 -18.73 -49.29 35.05
CA GLU A 36 -17.28 -49.51 34.89
C GLU A 36 -16.64 -48.32 34.16
N GLU A 37 -15.36 -48.06 34.49
CA GLU A 37 -14.57 -47.04 33.83
C GLU A 37 -14.38 -47.44 32.34
N LYS A 38 -14.98 -46.73 31.41
CA LYS A 38 -14.91 -46.98 29.97
C LYS A 38 -13.51 -46.66 29.44
N THR A 39 -12.97 -47.58 28.65
CA THR A 39 -11.59 -47.49 28.13
C THR A 39 -11.51 -47.53 26.63
N PHE A 40 -10.33 -47.24 26.06
CA PHE A 40 -10.08 -47.38 24.64
C PHE A 40 -10.19 -48.85 24.16
N THR A 41 -9.96 -49.82 25.08
CA THR A 41 -10.14 -51.23 24.77
C THR A 41 -11.60 -51.57 24.50
N ASP A 42 -12.56 -50.92 25.17
CA ASP A 42 -13.98 -51.10 24.91
C ASP A 42 -14.37 -50.63 23.53
N ILE A 43 -13.81 -49.48 23.09
CA ILE A 43 -14.01 -48.96 21.72
C ILE A 43 -13.37 -49.93 20.72
N GLN A 44 -12.14 -50.41 20.98
CA GLN A 44 -11.48 -51.37 20.09
C GLN A 44 -12.31 -52.63 19.90
N THR A 45 -12.82 -53.19 21.01
CA THR A 45 -13.68 -54.39 20.98
C THR A 45 -14.95 -54.15 20.15
N ALA A 46 -15.57 -52.98 20.29
CA ALA A 46 -16.73 -52.62 19.47
C ALA A 46 -16.40 -52.50 17.99
N ILE A 47 -15.25 -51.90 17.64
CA ILE A 47 -14.77 -51.81 16.28
C ILE A 47 -14.48 -53.22 15.71
N ASP A 48 -13.80 -54.08 16.48
CA ASP A 48 -13.44 -55.41 16.03
C ASP A 48 -14.69 -56.27 15.68
N ASN A 49 -15.77 -56.11 16.47
CA ASN A 49 -17.04 -56.79 16.28
C ASN A 49 -17.94 -56.15 15.23
N ALA A 50 -17.71 -54.90 14.83
CA ALA A 50 -18.49 -54.21 13.82
C ALA A 50 -18.16 -54.73 12.41
N SER A 51 -19.16 -54.72 11.54
CA SER A 51 -18.99 -54.99 10.10
C SER A 51 -18.48 -53.74 9.37
N GLU A 52 -18.05 -53.92 8.13
CA GLU A 52 -17.64 -52.81 7.28
C GLU A 52 -18.81 -51.88 7.00
N ASN A 53 -18.58 -50.56 7.11
CA ASN A 53 -19.56 -49.47 7.00
C ASN A 53 -20.57 -49.35 8.16
N ASP A 54 -20.41 -50.14 9.23
CA ASP A 54 -21.23 -49.97 10.44
C ASP A 54 -20.95 -48.68 11.18
N THR A 55 -21.83 -48.34 12.12
CA THR A 55 -21.67 -47.23 13.07
C THR A 55 -21.46 -47.77 14.48
N VAL A 56 -20.33 -47.46 15.08
CA VAL A 56 -20.07 -47.62 16.51
C VAL A 56 -20.50 -46.35 17.23
N GLU A 57 -21.51 -46.47 18.07
CA GLU A 57 -22.05 -45.36 18.83
C GLU A 57 -21.47 -45.32 20.25
N LEU A 58 -20.85 -44.20 20.61
CA LEU A 58 -20.19 -43.99 21.88
C LEU A 58 -21.01 -43.08 22.79
N GLU A 59 -20.93 -43.32 24.10
CA GLU A 59 -21.57 -42.47 25.11
C GLU A 59 -20.69 -42.29 26.34
N GLY A 60 -20.55 -41.07 26.82
CA GLY A 60 -19.76 -40.72 28.00
C GLY A 60 -18.26 -40.57 27.71
N THR A 61 -17.43 -40.89 28.71
CA THR A 61 -15.97 -40.68 28.63
C THR A 61 -15.23 -42.01 28.60
N TYR A 62 -14.32 -42.15 27.65
CA TYR A 62 -13.43 -43.30 27.51
C TYR A 62 -11.99 -42.83 27.76
N LYS A 63 -11.27 -43.58 28.58
CA LYS A 63 -9.90 -43.28 29.00
C LYS A 63 -8.89 -44.23 28.39
N SER A 64 -7.75 -43.71 27.98
CA SER A 64 -6.64 -44.54 27.50
C SER A 64 -5.94 -45.25 28.65
N GLN A 65 -5.62 -46.52 28.45
CA GLN A 65 -4.75 -47.30 29.30
C GLN A 65 -3.31 -47.43 28.77
N GLY A 66 -2.92 -46.53 27.83
CA GLY A 66 -1.60 -46.53 27.18
C GLY A 66 -1.59 -47.15 25.77
N SER A 67 -2.76 -47.54 25.25
CA SER A 67 -2.89 -48.09 23.89
C SER A 67 -3.76 -47.19 23.01
N GLU A 68 -3.43 -47.12 21.72
CA GLU A 68 -4.22 -46.47 20.68
C GLU A 68 -5.40 -47.34 20.21
N ILE A 69 -6.41 -46.74 19.61
CA ILE A 69 -7.51 -47.40 18.91
C ILE A 69 -7.12 -47.57 17.44
N LYS A 70 -7.14 -48.79 16.93
CA LYS A 70 -6.81 -49.10 15.53
C LYS A 70 -8.07 -49.27 14.71
N ILE A 71 -8.09 -48.65 13.52
CA ILE A 71 -9.20 -48.74 12.57
C ILE A 71 -8.66 -49.24 11.23
N ASP A 72 -9.01 -50.44 10.85
CA ASP A 72 -8.57 -51.14 9.62
C ASP A 72 -9.71 -51.48 8.67
N LYS A 73 -10.93 -51.04 8.98
CA LYS A 73 -12.13 -51.20 8.14
C LYS A 73 -12.87 -49.88 7.98
N ALA A 74 -13.64 -49.75 6.92
CA ALA A 74 -14.50 -48.57 6.73
C ALA A 74 -15.59 -48.56 7.80
N ILE A 75 -15.67 -47.47 8.59
CA ILE A 75 -16.55 -47.36 9.74
C ILE A 75 -16.88 -45.94 10.12
N THR A 76 -18.00 -45.73 10.79
CA THR A 76 -18.35 -44.47 11.46
C THR A 76 -18.24 -44.64 12.98
N ILE A 77 -17.48 -43.77 13.62
CA ILE A 77 -17.47 -43.63 15.09
C ILE A 77 -18.25 -42.38 15.42
N SER A 78 -19.33 -42.52 16.16
CA SER A 78 -20.23 -41.38 16.43
C SER A 78 -20.70 -41.33 17.88
N SER A 79 -21.24 -40.17 18.26
CA SER A 79 -21.96 -40.02 19.51
C SER A 79 -23.21 -39.17 19.31
N LYS A 80 -24.29 -39.45 20.01
CA LYS A 80 -25.49 -38.60 20.02
C LYS A 80 -25.32 -37.35 20.89
N ASN A 81 -24.71 -37.52 22.05
CA ASN A 81 -24.62 -36.49 23.08
C ASN A 81 -23.20 -35.90 23.25
N GLY A 82 -22.25 -36.30 22.41
CA GLY A 82 -20.84 -35.99 22.54
C GLY A 82 -20.12 -37.00 23.48
N ALA A 83 -19.27 -37.85 22.91
CA ALA A 83 -18.40 -38.72 23.69
C ALA A 83 -17.00 -38.12 23.82
N THR A 84 -16.36 -38.29 24.97
CA THR A 84 -15.00 -37.85 25.21
C THR A 84 -14.04 -39.03 25.20
N LEU A 85 -13.03 -38.92 24.35
CA LEU A 85 -11.90 -39.85 24.27
C LEU A 85 -10.68 -39.15 24.87
N ASP A 86 -10.42 -39.46 26.14
CA ASP A 86 -9.32 -38.87 26.91
C ASP A 86 -8.11 -39.82 26.89
N ALA A 87 -7.09 -39.40 26.14
CA ALA A 87 -5.85 -40.16 26.05
C ALA A 87 -5.00 -40.09 27.34
N GLN A 88 -5.35 -39.25 28.31
CA GLN A 88 -4.69 -39.10 29.59
C GLN A 88 -3.17 -38.84 29.51
N PHE A 89 -2.71 -38.26 28.42
CA PHE A 89 -1.29 -38.06 28.08
C PHE A 89 -0.48 -39.37 28.03
N LYS A 90 -1.12 -40.51 27.73
CA LYS A 90 -0.49 -41.86 27.73
C LYS A 90 -0.37 -42.45 26.32
N SER A 91 -1.15 -41.99 25.37
CA SER A 91 -1.18 -42.50 23.98
C SER A 91 -1.65 -41.45 23.01
N ASN A 92 -1.58 -41.74 21.70
CA ASN A 92 -2.47 -41.17 20.71
C ASN A 92 -3.88 -41.79 20.81
N ILE A 93 -4.84 -41.31 20.02
CA ILE A 93 -6.23 -41.77 20.11
C ILE A 93 -6.53 -42.78 18.99
N PHE A 94 -6.41 -42.37 17.74
CA PHE A 94 -6.71 -43.22 16.59
C PHE A 94 -5.51 -43.46 15.67
N ASN A 95 -5.35 -44.69 15.25
CA ASN A 95 -4.47 -45.07 14.14
C ASN A 95 -5.33 -45.71 13.03
N ILE A 96 -5.55 -44.95 11.93
CA ILE A 96 -6.46 -45.32 10.84
C ILE A 96 -5.62 -45.79 9.66
N SER A 97 -5.84 -47.04 9.25
CA SER A 97 -5.26 -47.61 8.04
C SER A 97 -5.85 -47.00 6.78
N ASN A 98 -5.49 -47.53 5.61
CA ASN A 98 -5.97 -46.99 4.33
C ASN A 98 -7.46 -47.36 4.02
N VAL A 99 -8.35 -46.86 4.89
CA VAL A 99 -9.80 -47.12 4.85
C VAL A 99 -10.58 -45.81 4.98
N ASN A 100 -11.87 -45.80 4.65
CA ASN A 100 -12.72 -44.63 4.83
C ASN A 100 -13.31 -44.56 6.24
N VAL A 101 -13.06 -43.50 6.96
CA VAL A 101 -13.56 -43.33 8.34
C VAL A 101 -14.30 -42.01 8.49
N CYS A 102 -15.41 -42.07 9.25
CA CYS A 102 -16.11 -40.90 9.73
C CYS A 102 -16.07 -40.81 11.24
N LEU A 103 -15.56 -39.71 11.79
CA LEU A 103 -15.59 -39.38 13.21
C LEU A 103 -16.62 -38.27 13.41
N LYS A 104 -17.62 -38.51 14.27
CA LYS A 104 -18.72 -37.55 14.42
C LYS A 104 -19.11 -37.31 15.88
N ASN A 105 -19.19 -36.02 16.26
CA ASN A 105 -19.62 -35.55 17.59
C ASN A 105 -18.79 -36.15 18.72
N LEU A 106 -17.45 -36.01 18.61
CA LEU A 106 -16.47 -36.54 19.56
C LEU A 106 -15.58 -35.44 20.13
N ASN A 107 -15.18 -35.59 21.37
CA ASN A 107 -14.13 -34.77 22.00
C ASN A 107 -12.86 -35.63 22.14
N LEU A 108 -11.82 -35.29 21.41
CA LEU A 108 -10.54 -36.00 21.41
C LEU A 108 -9.51 -35.16 22.17
N ILE A 109 -9.12 -35.60 23.32
CA ILE A 109 -8.34 -34.78 24.27
C ILE A 109 -7.12 -35.46 24.84
N ASN A 110 -6.15 -34.63 25.23
CA ASN A 110 -5.00 -35.00 26.08
C ASN A 110 -4.15 -36.13 25.49
N SER A 111 -3.96 -36.20 24.17
CA SER A 111 -2.97 -37.11 23.60
C SER A 111 -1.56 -36.60 23.86
N ASN A 112 -0.66 -37.53 24.18
CA ASN A 112 0.77 -37.25 24.26
C ASN A 112 1.54 -38.52 23.88
N SER A 113 2.10 -38.54 22.70
CA SER A 113 2.83 -39.69 22.17
C SER A 113 3.74 -39.27 21.01
N SER A 114 4.48 -40.23 20.48
CA SER A 114 5.26 -40.03 19.24
C SER A 114 4.41 -40.00 17.96
N ASN A 115 3.10 -40.08 18.07
CA ASN A 115 2.15 -39.97 16.98
C ASN A 115 1.12 -38.88 17.28
N PRO A 116 0.49 -38.26 16.25
CA PRO A 116 -0.62 -37.31 16.44
C PRO A 116 -1.82 -38.01 17.11
N ALA A 117 -2.74 -37.21 17.65
CA ALA A 117 -3.96 -37.78 18.23
C ALA A 117 -4.72 -38.67 17.23
N VAL A 118 -4.74 -38.28 15.96
CA VAL A 118 -5.26 -39.09 14.88
C VAL A 118 -4.21 -39.20 13.77
N LYS A 119 -3.69 -40.41 13.58
CA LYS A 119 -2.86 -40.77 12.42
C LYS A 119 -3.72 -41.43 11.36
N ASN A 120 -3.82 -40.82 10.20
CA ASN A 120 -4.72 -41.25 9.13
C ASN A 120 -3.98 -41.59 7.85
N GLN A 121 -4.26 -42.77 7.28
CA GLN A 121 -3.75 -43.19 5.97
C GLN A 121 -4.86 -43.32 4.91
N GLY A 122 -6.12 -43.30 5.31
CA GLY A 122 -7.29 -43.39 4.45
C GLY A 122 -8.00 -42.04 4.25
N ASN A 123 -9.19 -42.06 3.66
CA ASN A 123 -10.02 -40.86 3.62
C ASN A 123 -10.72 -40.67 4.96
N LEU A 124 -10.49 -39.53 5.58
CA LEU A 124 -11.06 -39.20 6.89
C LEU A 124 -12.02 -38.02 6.76
N THR A 125 -13.21 -38.19 7.33
CA THR A 125 -14.16 -37.09 7.55
C THR A 125 -14.41 -36.92 9.04
N VAL A 126 -14.23 -35.69 9.54
CA VAL A 126 -14.47 -35.32 10.93
C VAL A 126 -15.58 -34.28 10.97
N ILE A 127 -16.62 -34.56 11.77
CA ILE A 127 -17.83 -33.71 11.83
C ILE A 127 -18.17 -33.43 13.31
N ASP A 128 -18.55 -32.16 13.59
CA ASP A 128 -19.08 -31.77 14.92
C ASP A 128 -18.18 -32.19 16.08
N SER A 129 -16.86 -32.16 15.92
CA SER A 129 -15.91 -32.75 16.86
C SER A 129 -14.85 -31.74 17.31
N ASN A 130 -14.33 -31.94 18.52
CA ASN A 130 -13.35 -31.07 19.14
C ASN A 130 -12.03 -31.81 19.40
N PHE A 131 -10.93 -31.09 19.19
CA PHE A 131 -9.57 -31.56 19.47
C PHE A 131 -8.89 -30.58 20.42
N THR A 132 -8.56 -31.02 21.62
CA THR A 132 -8.01 -30.10 22.64
C THR A 132 -6.81 -30.72 23.36
N ASN A 133 -5.76 -29.94 23.53
CA ASN A 133 -4.54 -30.31 24.26
C ASN A 133 -3.89 -31.60 23.72
N ASN A 134 -3.85 -31.79 22.42
CA ASN A 134 -3.21 -32.94 21.83
C ASN A 134 -1.78 -32.60 21.42
N THR A 135 -0.80 -33.27 21.99
CA THR A 135 0.61 -33.05 21.76
C THR A 135 1.26 -34.30 21.14
N MET A 136 1.93 -34.10 20.03
CA MET A 136 2.88 -35.08 19.49
C MET A 136 4.27 -34.72 19.98
N ILE A 137 5.04 -35.68 20.51
CA ILE A 137 6.44 -35.48 20.86
C ILE A 137 7.30 -36.33 19.94
N TYR A 138 8.15 -35.65 19.16
CA TYR A 138 9.09 -36.34 18.29
C TYR A 138 10.14 -37.09 19.14
N PRO A 139 10.37 -38.41 18.88
CA PRO A 139 11.13 -39.26 19.79
C PRO A 139 12.64 -39.05 19.76
N GLU A 140 13.16 -38.33 18.75
CA GLU A 140 14.59 -38.11 18.56
C GLU A 140 14.95 -36.65 18.87
N ILE A 141 16.20 -36.45 19.31
CA ILE A 141 16.75 -35.11 19.44
C ILE A 141 17.08 -34.61 18.03
N LEU A 142 16.44 -33.52 17.62
CA LEU A 142 16.60 -32.98 16.27
C LEU A 142 17.72 -31.97 16.21
N THR A 143 18.38 -31.93 15.04
CA THR A 143 19.25 -30.82 14.67
C THR A 143 18.41 -29.73 13.97
N PRO A 144 18.79 -28.45 14.04
CA PRO A 144 18.00 -27.34 13.49
C PRO A 144 17.73 -27.37 11.97
N TYR A 145 18.23 -28.38 11.24
CA TYR A 145 18.17 -28.46 9.78
C TYR A 145 17.49 -29.72 9.24
N GLU A 146 16.83 -30.50 10.10
CA GLU A 146 16.12 -31.73 9.67
C GLU A 146 14.70 -31.41 9.22
N ASP A 147 14.25 -32.19 8.21
CA ASP A 147 12.97 -31.99 7.53
C ASP A 147 11.83 -32.60 8.37
N PHE A 148 10.93 -31.74 8.88
CA PHE A 148 9.87 -32.11 9.83
C PHE A 148 8.56 -32.56 9.14
N GLU A 149 8.64 -33.23 8.02
CA GLU A 149 7.49 -33.57 7.17
C GLU A 149 6.32 -34.34 7.84
N LYS A 150 6.42 -34.78 9.09
CA LYS A 150 5.47 -35.75 9.67
C LYS A 150 4.85 -35.32 11.00
N SER A 151 4.77 -34.03 11.29
CA SER A 151 4.38 -33.56 12.62
C SER A 151 3.02 -32.86 12.63
N ALA A 152 2.16 -33.31 13.53
CA ALA A 152 0.91 -32.63 13.88
C ALA A 152 0.45 -33.08 15.28
N GLY A 153 -0.09 -32.16 16.08
CA GLY A 153 -0.66 -32.53 17.38
C GLY A 153 -1.99 -33.26 17.28
N ALA A 154 -2.90 -32.72 16.46
CA ALA A 154 -4.23 -33.29 16.32
C ALA A 154 -4.31 -34.33 15.20
N ILE A 155 -4.12 -33.94 13.93
CA ILE A 155 -4.34 -34.84 12.79
C ILE A 155 -3.16 -34.79 11.81
N TYR A 156 -2.56 -35.93 11.56
CA TYR A 156 -1.67 -36.18 10.42
C TYR A 156 -2.39 -37.08 9.41
N SER A 157 -2.54 -36.62 8.16
CA SER A 157 -3.25 -37.36 7.14
C SER A 157 -2.43 -37.50 5.86
N THR A 158 -2.23 -38.72 5.38
CA THR A 158 -1.59 -39.02 4.09
C THR A 158 -2.58 -39.12 2.94
N ASN A 159 -3.89 -39.03 3.22
CA ASN A 159 -4.96 -39.05 2.23
C ASN A 159 -5.94 -37.89 2.44
N ASN A 160 -7.06 -37.85 1.73
CA ASN A 160 -8.01 -36.75 1.81
C ASN A 160 -8.59 -36.59 3.21
N LEU A 161 -8.66 -35.35 3.66
CA LEU A 161 -9.17 -34.98 4.98
C LEU A 161 -10.28 -33.94 4.83
N ASN A 162 -11.45 -34.23 5.41
CA ASN A 162 -12.58 -33.32 5.47
C ASN A 162 -12.88 -32.98 6.94
N ILE A 163 -12.96 -31.69 7.27
CA ILE A 163 -13.24 -31.17 8.61
C ILE A 163 -14.45 -30.25 8.53
N ILE A 164 -15.50 -30.58 9.26
CA ILE A 164 -16.79 -29.88 9.18
C ILE A 164 -17.28 -29.56 10.60
N ASN A 165 -17.50 -28.29 10.89
CA ASN A 165 -18.02 -27.82 12.18
C ASN A 165 -17.23 -28.33 13.39
N CYS A 166 -15.90 -28.25 13.31
CA CYS A 166 -14.99 -28.76 14.34
C CYS A 166 -14.24 -27.61 15.05
N GLU A 167 -13.75 -27.90 16.24
CA GLU A 167 -12.93 -26.97 17.01
C GLU A 167 -11.57 -27.59 17.35
N PHE A 168 -10.50 -26.83 17.13
CA PHE A 168 -9.13 -27.23 17.41
C PHE A 168 -8.49 -26.18 18.31
N GLU A 169 -8.03 -26.58 19.47
CA GLU A 169 -7.43 -25.68 20.47
C GLU A 169 -6.22 -26.34 21.15
N ASN A 170 -5.09 -25.63 21.24
CA ASN A 170 -3.88 -26.08 21.89
C ASN A 170 -3.40 -27.47 21.40
N ASN A 171 -3.33 -27.65 20.09
CA ASN A 171 -2.78 -28.86 19.49
C ASN A 171 -1.45 -28.53 18.81
N GLU A 172 -0.38 -29.26 19.19
CA GLU A 172 0.96 -28.97 18.72
C GLU A 172 1.82 -30.23 18.55
N ALA A 173 2.86 -30.14 17.74
CA ALA A 173 3.91 -31.13 17.68
C ALA A 173 5.23 -30.51 18.14
N LEU A 174 5.90 -31.19 19.04
CA LEU A 174 7.12 -30.72 19.68
C LEU A 174 8.30 -31.68 19.39
N ALA A 175 9.50 -31.12 19.26
CA ALA A 175 10.74 -31.86 19.26
C ALA A 175 11.70 -31.31 20.30
N LEU A 176 12.52 -32.16 20.85
CA LEU A 176 13.61 -31.77 21.72
C LEU A 176 14.79 -31.32 20.85
N MET A 177 15.21 -30.09 21.01
CA MET A 177 16.34 -29.52 20.32
C MET A 177 17.39 -29.00 21.29
N TRP A 178 18.66 -29.02 20.89
CA TRP A 178 19.74 -28.39 21.63
C TRP A 178 19.76 -26.88 21.32
N ASP A 179 19.58 -26.06 22.38
CA ASP A 179 19.62 -24.61 22.27
C ASP A 179 20.51 -24.01 23.37
N TYR A 180 21.59 -23.33 22.98
CA TYR A 180 22.54 -22.60 23.86
C TYR A 180 22.96 -23.27 25.19
N GLY A 181 23.04 -24.58 25.23
CA GLY A 181 23.55 -25.29 26.41
C GLY A 181 22.50 -26.15 27.16
N ASP A 182 21.22 -26.07 26.75
CA ASP A 182 20.13 -26.86 27.30
C ASP A 182 19.27 -27.52 26.21
N TYR A 183 18.56 -28.57 26.56
CA TYR A 183 17.57 -29.19 25.70
C TYR A 183 16.21 -28.55 25.93
N VAL A 184 15.64 -27.95 24.90
CA VAL A 184 14.34 -27.26 24.93
C VAL A 184 13.37 -27.89 23.94
N TYR A 185 12.10 -27.99 24.29
CA TYR A 185 11.06 -28.37 23.34
C TYR A 185 10.70 -27.23 22.41
N PHE A 186 10.86 -27.46 21.12
CA PHE A 186 10.46 -26.52 20.08
C PHE A 186 9.24 -27.03 19.31
N PRO A 187 8.29 -26.16 18.97
CA PRO A 187 7.18 -26.52 18.11
C PRO A 187 7.67 -26.80 16.68
N ILE A 188 7.50 -28.04 16.24
CA ILE A 188 7.89 -28.54 14.92
C ILE A 188 6.71 -28.85 14.02
N GLY A 189 5.49 -28.82 14.54
CA GLY A 189 4.26 -29.11 13.83
C GLY A 189 3.07 -28.43 14.47
N GLY A 190 2.04 -28.19 13.68
CA GLY A 190 0.81 -27.56 14.11
C GLY A 190 -0.28 -28.52 14.50
N MET A 191 -1.51 -28.06 14.36
CA MET A 191 -2.69 -28.86 14.64
C MET A 191 -2.92 -29.94 13.59
N ILE A 192 -2.73 -29.59 12.31
CA ILE A 192 -3.04 -30.45 11.18
C ILE A 192 -1.88 -30.42 10.18
N ASN A 193 -1.50 -31.62 9.71
CA ASN A 193 -0.62 -31.78 8.57
C ASN A 193 -1.29 -32.74 7.57
N SER A 194 -1.65 -32.24 6.41
CA SER A 194 -2.33 -33.00 5.35
C SER A 194 -1.48 -33.11 4.09
N LYS A 195 -1.15 -34.32 3.70
CA LYS A 195 -0.34 -34.60 2.49
C LYS A 195 -1.16 -34.64 1.19
N ARG A 196 -2.50 -34.73 1.30
CA ARG A 196 -3.45 -34.71 0.18
C ARG A 196 -4.47 -33.60 0.38
N ASN A 197 -5.58 -33.65 -0.33
CA ASN A 197 -6.58 -32.61 -0.29
C ASN A 197 -7.17 -32.42 1.11
N LEU A 198 -7.23 -31.17 1.56
CA LEU A 198 -7.81 -30.76 2.83
C LEU A 198 -9.00 -29.83 2.57
N THR A 199 -10.15 -30.21 3.09
CA THR A 199 -11.34 -29.36 3.09
C THR A 199 -11.75 -29.03 4.52
N ILE A 200 -11.91 -27.75 4.82
CA ILE A 200 -12.30 -27.22 6.13
C ILE A 200 -13.53 -26.34 5.96
N THR A 201 -14.58 -26.65 6.70
CA THR A 201 -15.83 -25.88 6.63
C THR A 201 -16.38 -25.63 8.03
N LYS A 202 -16.83 -24.39 8.30
CA LYS A 202 -17.47 -23.97 9.56
C LYS A 202 -16.70 -24.31 10.82
N SER A 203 -15.38 -24.34 10.75
CA SER A 203 -14.54 -24.82 11.82
C SER A 203 -13.73 -23.69 12.47
N ARG A 204 -13.27 -23.93 13.71
CA ARG A 204 -12.50 -22.97 14.49
C ARG A 204 -11.14 -23.55 14.86
N PHE A 205 -10.11 -22.72 14.73
CA PHE A 205 -8.73 -23.08 15.03
C PHE A 205 -8.12 -22.00 15.92
N THR A 206 -7.54 -22.43 17.03
CA THR A 206 -6.95 -21.53 18.03
C THR A 206 -5.61 -22.09 18.51
N ASP A 207 -4.55 -21.26 18.50
CA ASP A 207 -3.22 -21.55 19.03
C ASP A 207 -2.55 -22.79 18.43
N GLY A 208 -2.10 -22.68 17.17
CA GLY A 208 -1.37 -23.70 16.42
C GLY A 208 -1.44 -23.39 14.93
N TYR A 209 -0.94 -24.26 14.06
CA TYR A 209 -0.96 -24.01 12.63
C TYR A 209 -1.42 -25.20 11.79
N ILE A 210 -1.74 -24.95 10.54
CA ILE A 210 -2.18 -25.95 9.56
C ILE A 210 -1.19 -26.00 8.42
N GLU A 211 -0.78 -27.20 8.03
CA GLU A 211 0.02 -27.46 6.83
C GLU A 211 -0.78 -28.27 5.82
N SER A 212 -0.84 -27.81 4.58
CA SER A 212 -1.51 -28.52 3.50
C SER A 212 -0.62 -28.61 2.27
N TYR A 213 -0.27 -29.83 1.89
CA TYR A 213 0.54 -30.12 0.71
C TYR A 213 -0.33 -30.44 -0.53
N GLY A 214 -1.58 -30.81 -0.34
CA GLY A 214 -2.56 -30.97 -1.40
C GLY A 214 -3.48 -29.76 -1.56
N ILE A 215 -4.49 -29.87 -2.41
CA ILE A 215 -5.47 -28.79 -2.62
C ILE A 215 -6.16 -28.46 -1.29
N LEU A 216 -6.13 -27.19 -0.92
CA LEU A 216 -6.73 -26.66 0.30
C LEU A 216 -7.99 -25.85 -0.01
N ASN A 217 -9.11 -26.25 0.60
CA ASN A 217 -10.35 -25.49 0.53
C ASN A 217 -10.85 -25.16 1.95
N ILE A 218 -10.93 -23.89 2.28
CA ILE A 218 -11.43 -23.38 3.57
C ILE A 218 -12.66 -22.52 3.32
N THR A 219 -13.73 -22.76 4.07
CA THR A 219 -14.97 -21.98 3.95
C THR A 219 -15.64 -21.77 5.30
N ASP A 220 -16.19 -20.57 5.52
CA ASP A 220 -16.97 -20.19 6.72
C ASP A 220 -16.24 -20.49 8.06
N SER A 221 -14.92 -20.37 8.09
CA SER A 221 -14.09 -20.83 9.22
C SER A 221 -13.38 -19.67 9.93
N LYS A 222 -12.96 -19.92 11.18
CA LYS A 222 -12.28 -18.92 11.99
C LYS A 222 -10.90 -19.42 12.44
N PHE A 223 -9.88 -18.58 12.25
CA PHE A 223 -8.50 -18.82 12.66
C PHE A 223 -8.07 -17.71 13.62
N THR A 224 -7.62 -18.10 14.80
CA THR A 224 -7.12 -17.17 15.81
C THR A 224 -5.74 -17.68 16.26
N THR A 225 -4.69 -16.91 16.06
CA THR A 225 -3.31 -17.33 16.31
C THR A 225 -2.97 -18.67 15.63
N ALA A 226 -3.55 -18.89 14.43
CA ALA A 226 -3.50 -20.16 13.72
C ALA A 226 -3.08 -19.96 12.26
N PRO A 227 -1.77 -19.86 11.97
CA PRO A 227 -1.22 -19.77 10.62
C PRO A 227 -1.60 -20.94 9.71
N ILE A 228 -1.70 -20.64 8.42
CA ILE A 228 -2.01 -21.61 7.35
C ILE A 228 -0.82 -21.63 6.38
N TYR A 229 -0.14 -22.78 6.28
CA TYR A 229 0.90 -23.04 5.30
C TYR A 229 0.33 -23.86 4.15
N THR A 230 0.40 -23.35 2.94
CA THR A 230 -0.19 -24.03 1.79
C THR A 230 0.79 -24.15 0.63
N TYR A 231 1.06 -25.40 0.24
CA TYR A 231 2.04 -25.77 -0.79
C TYR A 231 1.39 -26.12 -2.13
N SER A 232 0.06 -26.04 -2.23
CA SER A 232 -0.69 -26.34 -3.46
C SER A 232 -1.83 -25.34 -3.65
N ASN A 233 -2.59 -25.50 -4.74
CA ASN A 233 -3.72 -24.63 -5.05
C ASN A 233 -4.67 -24.46 -3.86
N THR A 234 -4.92 -23.23 -3.46
CA THR A 234 -5.67 -22.91 -2.25
C THR A 234 -6.84 -21.98 -2.53
N THR A 235 -7.95 -22.25 -1.86
CA THR A 235 -9.09 -21.33 -1.78
C THR A 235 -9.49 -21.15 -0.33
N ILE A 236 -9.53 -19.89 0.12
CA ILE A 236 -10.04 -19.48 1.46
C ILE A 236 -11.21 -18.55 1.22
N ALA A 237 -12.38 -18.90 1.72
CA ALA A 237 -13.58 -18.10 1.51
C ALA A 237 -14.39 -17.89 2.79
N LYS A 238 -15.03 -16.72 2.91
CA LYS A 238 -15.96 -16.38 4.01
C LYS A 238 -15.42 -16.64 5.41
N SER A 239 -14.12 -16.44 5.56
CA SER A 239 -13.41 -16.82 6.77
C SER A 239 -12.82 -15.60 7.49
N THR A 240 -12.57 -15.76 8.78
CA THR A 240 -11.96 -14.71 9.61
C THR A 240 -10.61 -15.19 10.13
N LEU A 241 -9.58 -14.39 9.91
CA LEU A 241 -8.20 -14.71 10.29
C LEU A 241 -7.67 -13.58 11.19
N THR A 242 -7.42 -13.89 12.45
CA THR A 242 -7.12 -12.89 13.48
C THR A 242 -5.91 -13.25 14.32
N ARG A 243 -5.20 -12.22 14.79
CA ARG A 243 -4.09 -12.33 15.74
C ARG A 243 -2.98 -13.28 15.27
N GLY A 244 -2.54 -13.13 14.00
CA GLY A 244 -1.30 -13.77 13.58
C GLY A 244 -0.20 -13.43 14.58
N ASP A 245 0.51 -14.44 15.07
CA ASP A 245 1.50 -14.35 16.15
C ASP A 245 2.70 -13.46 15.76
N ASN A 246 3.41 -12.96 16.76
CA ASN A 246 4.60 -12.12 16.62
C ASN A 246 5.57 -12.68 15.56
N GLY A 247 5.62 -12.04 14.40
CA GLY A 247 6.52 -12.38 13.30
C GLY A 247 6.12 -13.54 12.41
N LYS A 248 5.02 -14.28 12.68
CA LYS A 248 4.50 -15.33 11.80
C LYS A 248 3.37 -14.78 10.92
N SER A 249 3.36 -15.17 9.66
CA SER A 249 2.27 -14.80 8.73
C SER A 249 0.99 -15.59 9.04
N THR A 250 -0.16 -14.98 8.76
CA THR A 250 -1.45 -15.69 8.90
C THR A 250 -1.68 -16.69 7.77
N VAL A 251 -1.28 -16.35 6.54
CA VAL A 251 -1.28 -17.27 5.39
C VAL A 251 0.09 -17.24 4.73
N TYR A 252 0.75 -18.39 4.68
CA TYR A 252 1.96 -18.62 3.89
C TYR A 252 1.58 -19.34 2.60
N ALA A 253 1.69 -18.65 1.47
CA ALA A 253 1.28 -19.16 0.18
C ALA A 253 2.50 -19.51 -0.69
N TYR A 254 2.72 -20.79 -0.93
CA TYR A 254 3.75 -21.33 -1.83
C TYR A 254 3.18 -21.74 -3.19
N SER A 255 1.91 -21.47 -3.46
CA SER A 255 1.23 -21.80 -4.69
C SER A 255 0.05 -20.88 -4.95
N LYS A 256 -0.61 -21.04 -6.09
CA LYS A 256 -1.79 -20.26 -6.46
C LYS A 256 -2.83 -20.24 -5.35
N THR A 257 -3.13 -19.06 -4.83
CA THR A 257 -4.06 -18.87 -3.72
C THR A 257 -5.15 -17.86 -4.06
N ASN A 258 -6.40 -18.26 -3.82
CA ASN A 258 -7.57 -17.41 -3.97
C ASN A 258 -8.20 -17.17 -2.59
N ILE A 259 -8.31 -15.92 -2.20
CA ILE A 259 -8.90 -15.50 -0.92
C ILE A 259 -10.10 -14.62 -1.23
N ASN A 260 -11.27 -14.99 -0.72
CA ASN A 260 -12.52 -14.37 -1.11
C ASN A 260 -13.49 -14.20 0.07
N ASP A 261 -14.13 -13.04 0.19
CA ASP A 261 -15.08 -12.73 1.27
C ASP A 261 -14.47 -12.91 2.69
N CYS A 262 -13.19 -12.61 2.89
CA CYS A 262 -12.48 -12.87 4.15
C CYS A 262 -12.16 -11.59 4.93
N ASN A 263 -12.03 -11.73 6.26
CA ASN A 263 -11.60 -10.67 7.15
C ASN A 263 -10.26 -11.01 7.82
N PHE A 264 -9.29 -10.12 7.69
CA PHE A 264 -7.98 -10.17 8.34
C PHE A 264 -7.90 -9.03 9.34
N THR A 265 -7.84 -9.34 10.62
CA THR A 265 -7.89 -8.29 11.65
C THR A 265 -6.87 -8.51 12.77
N ALA A 266 -6.24 -7.41 13.18
CA ALA A 266 -5.31 -7.38 14.31
C ALA A 266 -4.16 -8.41 14.18
N ASN A 267 -3.64 -8.65 12.98
CA ASN A 267 -2.50 -9.54 12.75
C ASN A 267 -1.20 -8.77 13.04
N GLU A 268 -0.31 -9.37 13.83
CA GLU A 268 1.01 -8.84 14.20
C GLU A 268 2.14 -9.40 13.31
N GLY A 269 1.86 -10.41 12.47
CA GLY A 269 2.67 -10.86 11.35
C GLY A 269 2.05 -10.44 10.01
N TYR A 270 2.63 -10.87 8.90
CA TYR A 270 2.00 -10.66 7.59
C TYR A 270 0.60 -11.31 7.59
N SER A 271 -0.40 -10.63 7.07
CA SER A 271 -1.70 -11.31 6.83
C SER A 271 -1.58 -12.33 5.71
N ILE A 272 -0.80 -12.01 4.67
CA ILE A 272 -0.47 -12.94 3.59
C ILE A 272 1.01 -12.76 3.24
N PHE A 273 1.76 -13.85 3.29
CA PHE A 273 3.12 -13.94 2.79
C PHE A 273 3.15 -14.87 1.59
N VAL A 274 3.73 -14.38 0.49
CA VAL A 274 3.89 -15.14 -0.75
C VAL A 274 5.37 -15.40 -0.95
N ASP A 275 5.78 -16.64 -0.87
CA ASP A 275 7.19 -17.01 -1.02
C ASP A 275 7.68 -16.88 -2.46
N ASP A 276 9.00 -16.72 -2.60
CA ASP A 276 9.65 -16.69 -3.90
C ASP A 276 9.81 -18.12 -4.41
N THR A 277 8.96 -18.49 -5.35
CA THR A 277 9.00 -19.80 -5.99
C THR A 277 9.68 -19.68 -7.37
N GLU A 278 10.32 -20.73 -7.85
CA GLU A 278 10.93 -20.74 -9.20
C GLU A 278 9.91 -20.44 -10.32
N THR A 279 8.63 -20.58 -10.04
CA THR A 279 7.53 -20.30 -10.98
C THR A 279 6.66 -19.17 -10.44
N GLU A 280 6.41 -18.16 -11.28
CA GLU A 280 5.51 -17.05 -10.96
C GLU A 280 4.10 -17.57 -10.61
N ILE A 281 3.65 -17.27 -9.40
CA ILE A 281 2.32 -17.64 -8.92
C ILE A 281 1.37 -16.44 -8.88
N ASN A 282 0.08 -16.72 -8.87
CA ASN A 282 -0.96 -15.69 -8.79
C ASN A 282 -1.69 -15.79 -7.45
N ILE A 283 -1.69 -14.68 -6.71
CA ILE A 283 -2.51 -14.51 -5.51
C ILE A 283 -3.67 -13.61 -5.85
N THR A 284 -4.88 -14.09 -5.62
CA THR A 284 -6.10 -13.31 -5.85
C THR A 284 -6.82 -13.06 -4.53
N VAL A 285 -7.04 -11.80 -4.22
CA VAL A 285 -7.79 -11.35 -3.05
C VAL A 285 -9.02 -10.59 -3.54
N SER A 286 -10.19 -11.04 -3.15
CA SER A 286 -11.45 -10.42 -3.61
C SER A 286 -12.48 -10.28 -2.49
N ASN A 287 -13.15 -9.14 -2.43
CA ASN A 287 -14.17 -8.83 -1.44
C ASN A 287 -13.70 -9.07 0.02
N CYS A 288 -12.44 -8.73 0.29
CA CYS A 288 -11.81 -8.94 1.58
C CYS A 288 -11.61 -7.63 2.35
N ARG A 289 -11.53 -7.75 3.68
CA ARG A 289 -11.24 -6.62 4.56
C ARG A 289 -10.00 -6.90 5.40
N PHE A 290 -9.04 -5.99 5.31
CA PHE A 290 -7.82 -5.98 6.11
C PHE A 290 -7.88 -4.77 7.04
N GLU A 291 -8.01 -5.01 8.33
CA GLU A 291 -8.22 -3.93 9.29
C GLU A 291 -7.35 -4.06 10.53
N ASN A 292 -6.70 -2.95 10.92
CA ASN A 292 -5.87 -2.87 12.12
C ASN A 292 -4.75 -3.93 12.17
N ASN A 293 -4.23 -4.33 11.00
CA ASN A 293 -3.08 -5.22 10.95
C ASN A 293 -1.80 -4.40 11.12
N THR A 294 -0.95 -4.80 12.05
CA THR A 294 0.28 -4.09 12.42
C THR A 294 1.46 -5.05 12.49
N PRO A 295 1.92 -5.58 11.35
CA PRO A 295 3.03 -6.51 11.32
C PRO A 295 4.28 -5.92 11.99
N LYS A 296 4.86 -6.66 12.92
CA LYS A 296 6.12 -6.33 13.59
C LYS A 296 7.26 -7.03 12.85
N SER A 297 8.43 -6.40 12.77
CA SER A 297 9.60 -7.00 12.14
C SER A 297 9.94 -8.32 12.85
N SER A 298 10.02 -9.41 12.10
CA SER A 298 10.62 -10.65 12.61
C SER A 298 12.11 -10.43 12.81
N ARG A 299 12.67 -10.82 13.97
CA ARG A 299 14.09 -10.68 14.33
C ARG A 299 15.05 -11.57 13.52
N TYR A 300 14.67 -12.06 12.34
CA TYR A 300 15.43 -13.09 11.62
C TYR A 300 16.33 -12.61 10.50
N TYR A 301 16.42 -11.31 10.19
CA TYR A 301 17.42 -10.78 9.25
C TYR A 301 18.05 -9.51 9.81
N ASP A 302 19.38 -9.44 9.74
CA ASP A 302 20.31 -8.42 10.19
C ASP A 302 19.75 -7.01 10.46
N GLU A 303 20.20 -6.40 11.58
CA GLU A 303 19.80 -5.10 12.14
C GLU A 303 19.93 -3.88 11.18
N GLU A 304 20.36 -4.04 9.95
CA GLU A 304 20.56 -2.94 8.99
C GLU A 304 19.39 -2.69 8.02
N PHE A 305 18.42 -3.59 7.91
CA PHE A 305 17.22 -3.36 7.12
C PHE A 305 15.96 -3.59 7.97
N LEU A 306 15.52 -2.55 8.66
CA LEU A 306 14.12 -2.42 9.11
C LEU A 306 13.23 -2.38 7.86
N VAL A 307 13.04 -3.52 7.20
CA VAL A 307 12.06 -3.64 6.13
C VAL A 307 10.69 -3.58 6.80
N ASP A 308 10.00 -2.49 6.56
CA ASP A 308 8.62 -2.30 6.98
C ASP A 308 7.78 -3.52 6.59
N CYS A 309 7.42 -4.36 7.55
CA CYS A 309 6.63 -5.57 7.31
C CYS A 309 5.24 -5.20 6.78
N PRO A 310 4.87 -5.51 5.54
CA PRO A 310 3.56 -5.17 4.97
C PRO A 310 2.47 -6.13 5.45
N VAL A 311 1.21 -5.76 5.22
CA VAL A 311 0.08 -6.65 5.44
C VAL A 311 0.08 -7.81 4.44
N ILE A 312 0.36 -7.51 3.17
CA ILE A 312 0.59 -8.51 2.12
C ILE A 312 2.01 -8.34 1.59
N HIS A 313 2.82 -9.38 1.72
CA HIS A 313 4.20 -9.43 1.24
C HIS A 313 4.35 -10.42 0.08
N SER A 314 5.09 -10.02 -0.95
CA SER A 314 5.54 -10.89 -2.04
C SER A 314 6.86 -10.38 -2.60
N GLU A 315 7.76 -11.28 -2.99
CA GLU A 315 9.01 -10.91 -3.63
C GLU A 315 8.88 -10.73 -5.15
N SER A 316 8.26 -11.67 -5.86
CA SER A 316 8.27 -11.66 -7.33
C SER A 316 6.96 -12.04 -8.01
N ASN A 317 5.88 -12.29 -7.26
CA ASN A 317 4.64 -12.87 -7.76
C ASN A 317 3.60 -11.84 -8.17
N ASN A 318 2.56 -12.27 -8.90
CA ASN A 318 1.43 -11.40 -9.23
C ASN A 318 0.39 -11.38 -8.12
N ILE A 319 0.03 -10.18 -7.66
CA ILE A 319 -1.01 -9.94 -6.67
C ILE A 319 -2.19 -9.25 -7.35
N PHE A 320 -3.37 -9.85 -7.28
CA PHE A 320 -4.63 -9.32 -7.80
C PHE A 320 -5.59 -8.99 -6.67
N ILE A 321 -5.94 -7.72 -6.51
CA ILE A 321 -6.84 -7.22 -5.46
C ILE A 321 -8.11 -6.67 -6.12
N TYR A 322 -9.25 -7.21 -5.75
CA TYR A 322 -10.56 -6.81 -6.26
C TYR A 322 -11.52 -6.50 -5.12
N ASP A 323 -12.32 -5.43 -5.25
CA ASP A 323 -13.45 -5.13 -4.38
C ASP A 323 -13.11 -5.23 -2.87
N SER A 324 -11.88 -4.83 -2.47
CA SER A 324 -11.34 -5.08 -1.14
C SER A 324 -11.01 -3.79 -0.38
N GLU A 325 -10.96 -3.88 0.95
CA GLU A 325 -10.72 -2.74 1.84
C GLU A 325 -9.48 -2.98 2.70
N PHE A 326 -8.56 -2.01 2.73
CA PHE A 326 -7.39 -1.95 3.59
C PHE A 326 -7.51 -0.73 4.49
N ILE A 327 -7.79 -0.94 5.77
CA ILE A 327 -8.14 0.15 6.70
C ILE A 327 -7.26 0.13 7.94
N ASN A 328 -6.62 1.27 8.22
CA ASN A 328 -5.82 1.46 9.44
C ASN A 328 -4.74 0.38 9.63
N ASN A 329 -4.04 0.03 8.55
CA ASN A 329 -2.94 -0.92 8.58
C ASN A 329 -1.59 -0.18 8.70
N ALA A 330 -0.58 -0.85 9.24
CA ALA A 330 0.79 -0.33 9.37
C ALA A 330 1.80 -1.49 9.31
N PRO A 331 3.04 -1.25 8.83
CA PRO A 331 3.52 -0.02 8.21
C PRO A 331 3.15 0.14 6.74
N ASN A 332 2.91 -0.95 5.97
CA ASN A 332 2.50 -0.89 4.57
C ASN A 332 1.29 -1.81 4.35
N ALA A 333 0.43 -1.52 3.37
CA ALA A 333 -0.64 -2.46 3.06
C ALA A 333 -0.14 -3.57 2.12
N ILE A 334 0.52 -3.23 1.02
CA ILE A 334 1.05 -4.19 0.06
C ILE A 334 2.51 -3.87 -0.25
N PHE A 335 3.38 -4.86 -0.17
CA PHE A 335 4.74 -4.82 -0.66
C PHE A 335 4.97 -5.99 -1.64
N ASN A 336 5.34 -5.67 -2.89
CA ASN A 336 5.59 -6.65 -3.93
C ASN A 336 6.86 -6.23 -4.69
N ASN A 337 8.00 -6.78 -4.31
CA ASN A 337 9.32 -6.26 -4.68
C ASN A 337 9.57 -6.26 -6.19
N TRP A 338 9.38 -7.39 -6.87
CA TRP A 338 9.65 -7.56 -8.29
C TRP A 338 8.42 -7.91 -9.13
N GLY A 339 7.28 -8.18 -8.49
CA GLY A 339 6.06 -8.63 -9.14
C GLY A 339 5.13 -7.51 -9.60
N HIS A 340 3.98 -7.91 -10.14
CA HIS A 340 2.91 -7.02 -10.55
C HIS A 340 1.77 -7.00 -9.54
N THR A 341 1.43 -5.82 -9.02
CA THR A 341 0.24 -5.60 -8.18
C THR A 341 -0.86 -4.97 -9.02
N TYR A 342 -1.95 -5.70 -9.19
CA TYR A 342 -3.16 -5.23 -9.86
C TYR A 342 -4.27 -4.98 -8.84
N VAL A 343 -4.84 -3.77 -8.85
CA VAL A 343 -5.88 -3.34 -7.90
C VAL A 343 -7.07 -2.77 -8.64
N SER A 344 -8.26 -3.25 -8.32
CA SER A 344 -9.50 -2.74 -8.88
C SER A 344 -10.61 -2.60 -7.84
N ASN A 345 -11.41 -1.53 -7.94
CA ASN A 345 -12.58 -1.26 -7.09
C ASN A 345 -12.29 -1.32 -5.57
N SER A 346 -11.08 -0.96 -5.15
CA SER A 346 -10.63 -1.19 -3.78
C SER A 346 -10.33 0.11 -3.04
N ILE A 347 -10.32 0.03 -1.70
CA ILE A 347 -10.11 1.18 -0.82
C ILE A 347 -8.89 0.95 0.06
N PHE A 348 -7.98 1.92 0.07
CA PHE A 348 -6.83 1.97 0.95
C PHE A 348 -6.91 3.21 1.80
N SER A 349 -7.10 3.05 3.10
CA SER A 349 -7.31 4.19 3.98
C SER A 349 -6.55 4.09 5.29
N LYS A 350 -5.97 5.22 5.73
CA LYS A 350 -5.28 5.35 7.01
C LYS A 350 -4.11 4.36 7.18
N THR A 351 -3.48 3.94 6.10
CA THR A 351 -2.25 3.14 6.19
C THR A 351 -1.14 4.03 6.76
N ASN A 352 -0.49 3.57 7.81
CA ASN A 352 0.70 4.24 8.37
C ASN A 352 1.95 3.65 7.71
N GLY A 353 2.20 4.05 6.48
CA GLY A 353 3.17 3.58 5.54
C GLY A 353 2.64 3.75 4.12
N VAL A 354 3.35 3.25 3.12
CA VAL A 354 2.91 3.25 1.72
C VAL A 354 1.75 2.26 1.55
N ALA A 355 0.63 2.71 0.97
CA ALA A 355 -0.48 1.79 0.72
C ALA A 355 -0.09 0.67 -0.27
N ILE A 356 0.61 1.01 -1.37
CA ILE A 356 1.14 0.02 -2.32
C ILE A 356 2.59 0.36 -2.67
N ARG A 357 3.50 -0.55 -2.36
CA ARG A 357 4.88 -0.54 -2.85
C ARG A 357 5.09 -1.76 -3.74
N SER A 358 5.39 -1.54 -5.03
CA SER A 358 5.47 -2.64 -6.00
C SER A 358 6.36 -2.27 -7.17
N TYR A 359 6.97 -3.24 -7.84
CA TYR A 359 7.72 -3.02 -9.07
C TYR A 359 6.79 -2.54 -10.19
N LYS A 360 5.69 -3.25 -10.44
CA LYS A 360 4.67 -2.82 -11.39
C LYS A 360 3.31 -2.70 -10.70
N THR A 361 2.61 -1.58 -10.93
CA THR A 361 1.30 -1.33 -10.31
C THR A 361 0.28 -0.93 -11.37
N THR A 362 -0.86 -1.62 -11.38
CA THR A 362 -2.04 -1.23 -12.15
C THR A 362 -3.20 -0.98 -11.21
N VAL A 363 -3.79 0.22 -11.24
CA VAL A 363 -4.88 0.62 -10.36
C VAL A 363 -6.06 1.14 -11.16
N ILE A 364 -7.24 0.58 -10.93
CA ILE A 364 -8.47 0.94 -11.62
C ILE A 364 -9.60 1.17 -10.60
N ASN A 365 -10.39 2.23 -10.77
CA ASN A 365 -11.58 2.55 -9.97
C ASN A 365 -11.37 2.47 -8.45
N SER A 366 -10.18 2.82 -7.95
CA SER A 366 -9.83 2.61 -6.55
C SER A 366 -9.61 3.92 -5.81
N THR A 367 -9.66 3.87 -4.47
CA THR A 367 -9.61 5.06 -3.63
C THR A 367 -8.52 4.95 -2.57
N PHE A 368 -7.69 5.99 -2.45
CA PHE A 368 -6.59 6.10 -1.50
C PHE A 368 -6.80 7.33 -0.62
N ILE A 369 -7.03 7.15 0.68
CA ILE A 369 -7.40 8.24 1.59
C ILE A 369 -6.54 8.22 2.86
N ASN A 370 -5.94 9.37 3.21
CA ASN A 370 -5.24 9.57 4.47
C ASN A 370 -4.12 8.54 4.73
N ASN A 371 -3.47 8.01 3.70
CA ASN A 371 -2.31 7.15 3.87
C ASN A 371 -1.07 8.02 4.12
N THR A 372 -0.15 7.57 4.97
CA THR A 372 0.94 8.41 5.47
C THR A 372 2.28 7.68 5.44
N ASP A 373 3.26 8.24 4.75
CA ASP A 373 4.63 7.77 4.73
C ASP A 373 5.58 8.96 4.60
N TYR A 374 6.88 8.77 4.85
CA TYR A 374 7.89 9.84 4.74
C TYR A 374 8.27 10.13 3.28
N LEU A 375 8.06 9.19 2.35
CA LEU A 375 8.33 9.35 0.91
C LEU A 375 7.06 9.66 0.13
N VAL A 376 6.03 8.80 0.26
CA VAL A 376 4.75 8.92 -0.45
C VAL A 376 3.68 8.05 0.22
N GLY A 377 2.51 8.62 0.52
CA GLY A 377 1.50 7.90 1.29
C GLY A 377 0.68 6.86 0.53
N ALA A 378 0.52 6.95 -0.80
CA ALA A 378 -0.38 6.04 -1.51
C ALA A 378 0.34 5.00 -2.37
N ILE A 379 1.03 5.37 -3.44
CA ILE A 379 1.67 4.42 -4.35
C ILE A 379 3.13 4.78 -4.57
N TYR A 380 4.02 3.81 -4.32
CA TYR A 380 5.42 3.84 -4.71
C TYR A 380 5.72 2.66 -5.64
N THR A 381 6.09 2.93 -6.90
CA THR A 381 6.26 1.88 -7.91
C THR A 381 7.28 2.27 -8.96
N ASP A 382 7.89 1.26 -9.62
CA ASP A 382 8.73 1.52 -10.79
C ASP A 382 7.87 1.79 -12.03
N SER A 383 6.85 0.99 -12.29
CA SER A 383 5.96 1.15 -13.45
C SER A 383 4.49 1.29 -13.04
N LEU A 384 3.80 2.33 -13.52
CA LEU A 384 2.44 2.67 -13.13
C LEU A 384 1.46 2.73 -14.31
N GLU A 385 0.33 2.07 -14.12
CA GLU A 385 -0.91 2.32 -14.87
C GLU A 385 -2.02 2.64 -13.87
N VAL A 386 -2.66 3.80 -13.97
CA VAL A 386 -3.78 4.17 -13.09
C VAL A 386 -4.91 4.81 -13.87
N SER A 387 -6.14 4.37 -13.60
CA SER A 387 -7.33 4.94 -14.22
C SER A 387 -8.51 5.06 -13.25
N ASN A 388 -9.36 6.07 -13.46
CA ASN A 388 -10.61 6.32 -12.75
C ASN A 388 -10.50 6.25 -11.21
N SER A 389 -9.33 6.59 -10.65
CA SER A 389 -9.04 6.42 -9.23
C SER A 389 -8.92 7.75 -8.50
N THR A 390 -9.14 7.74 -7.18
CA THR A 390 -9.16 8.93 -6.33
C THR A 390 -8.09 8.86 -5.26
N PHE A 391 -7.32 9.95 -5.11
CA PHE A 391 -6.28 10.10 -4.12
C PHE A 391 -6.56 11.34 -3.27
N THR A 392 -6.82 11.19 -1.98
CA THR A 392 -7.21 12.32 -1.11
C THR A 392 -6.43 12.30 0.19
N SER A 393 -5.83 13.44 0.54
CA SER A 393 -5.15 13.66 1.82
C SER A 393 -4.05 12.65 2.16
N ASN A 394 -3.40 12.04 1.16
CA ASN A 394 -2.23 11.20 1.39
C ASN A 394 -1.02 12.11 1.70
N LYS A 395 -0.33 11.81 2.81
CA LYS A 395 0.79 12.63 3.30
C LYS A 395 2.02 12.42 2.40
N GLU A 396 2.83 13.47 2.25
CA GLU A 396 4.02 13.56 1.39
C GLU A 396 3.77 13.29 -0.11
N GLY A 397 2.58 12.88 -0.50
CA GLY A 397 2.17 12.72 -1.89
C GLY A 397 1.26 11.55 -2.15
N ALA A 398 0.61 11.58 -3.30
CA ALA A 398 -0.30 10.52 -3.72
C ALA A 398 0.46 9.38 -4.42
N ILE A 399 1.39 9.72 -5.31
CA ILE A 399 2.05 8.73 -6.17
C ILE A 399 3.53 9.12 -6.34
N LYS A 400 4.42 8.12 -6.25
CA LYS A 400 5.79 8.20 -6.75
C LYS A 400 6.03 7.03 -7.71
N ALA A 401 6.35 7.31 -8.96
CA ALA A 401 6.58 6.31 -9.99
C ALA A 401 7.77 6.70 -10.88
N ASN A 402 8.58 5.72 -11.27
CA ASN A 402 9.70 5.95 -12.20
C ASN A 402 9.21 5.98 -13.65
N ASN A 403 8.36 5.03 -14.04
CA ASN A 403 7.79 4.92 -15.37
C ASN A 403 6.26 4.98 -15.30
N VAL A 404 5.63 5.85 -16.10
CA VAL A 404 4.17 5.94 -16.15
C VAL A 404 3.68 5.58 -17.53
N ALA A 405 2.94 4.48 -17.66
CA ALA A 405 2.38 4.02 -18.92
C ALA A 405 1.02 4.70 -19.23
N VAL A 406 0.13 4.75 -18.24
CA VAL A 406 -1.21 5.33 -18.39
C VAL A 406 -1.64 6.02 -17.10
N ILE A 407 -2.17 7.26 -17.24
CA ILE A 407 -2.95 7.93 -16.20
C ILE A 407 -4.21 8.48 -16.87
N ASP A 408 -5.39 8.00 -16.51
CA ASP A 408 -6.65 8.42 -17.10
C ASP A 408 -7.77 8.52 -16.06
N GLY A 409 -8.60 9.59 -16.14
CA GLY A 409 -9.76 9.77 -15.23
C GLY A 409 -9.42 9.89 -13.74
N VAL A 410 -8.20 10.24 -13.37
CA VAL A 410 -7.75 10.25 -11.97
C VAL A 410 -8.09 11.58 -11.30
N THR A 411 -8.73 11.52 -10.13
CA THR A 411 -8.95 12.66 -9.25
C THR A 411 -7.96 12.60 -8.09
N TYR A 412 -7.20 13.69 -7.86
CA TYR A 412 -6.27 13.69 -6.74
C TYR A 412 -6.23 15.07 -6.04
N LYS A 413 -5.87 15.03 -4.75
CA LYS A 413 -5.68 16.19 -3.90
C LYS A 413 -4.37 16.01 -3.11
N GLY A 414 -3.31 16.65 -3.58
CA GLY A 414 -1.97 16.53 -3.02
C GLY A 414 -0.88 16.44 -4.10
N PRO A 415 0.39 16.44 -3.74
CA PRO A 415 1.49 16.33 -4.69
C PRO A 415 1.57 14.91 -5.30
N VAL A 416 1.93 14.85 -6.56
CA VAL A 416 2.27 13.63 -7.29
C VAL A 416 3.70 13.81 -7.79
N TYR A 417 4.57 12.89 -7.47
CA TYR A 417 5.96 12.89 -7.88
C TYR A 417 6.19 11.81 -8.93
N PHE A 418 6.74 12.22 -10.07
CA PHE A 418 7.29 11.28 -11.04
C PHE A 418 8.79 11.57 -11.14
N ASP A 419 9.59 10.52 -11.14
CA ASP A 419 11.02 10.65 -11.35
C ASP A 419 11.37 10.89 -12.83
N ASP A 420 12.59 11.30 -13.15
CA ASP A 420 13.04 11.80 -14.46
C ASP A 420 12.91 10.83 -15.66
N SER A 421 12.43 9.62 -15.47
CA SER A 421 12.31 8.61 -16.52
C SER A 421 11.03 8.65 -17.35
N LEU A 422 10.29 9.75 -17.36
CA LEU A 422 9.03 9.96 -18.12
C LEU A 422 9.15 9.86 -19.66
N LYS A 423 10.07 9.08 -20.16
CA LYS A 423 10.45 9.01 -21.59
C LYS A 423 9.35 8.58 -22.56
N LYS A 424 8.15 8.23 -22.11
CA LYS A 424 7.08 7.73 -23.00
C LYS A 424 5.70 8.36 -22.80
N THR A 425 5.51 9.23 -21.81
CA THR A 425 4.21 9.87 -21.58
C THR A 425 4.17 11.22 -22.29
N LYS A 426 3.35 11.36 -23.31
CA LYS A 426 3.22 12.62 -24.03
C LYS A 426 2.68 13.71 -23.10
N ILE A 427 3.47 14.76 -22.87
CA ILE A 427 3.11 15.92 -22.07
C ILE A 427 2.56 17.01 -22.97
N ILE A 428 1.37 17.51 -22.67
CA ILE A 428 0.83 18.70 -23.34
C ILE A 428 1.41 19.92 -22.66
N THR A 429 2.20 20.68 -23.40
CA THR A 429 2.67 21.99 -22.99
C THR A 429 1.91 23.07 -23.72
N SER A 430 1.39 24.05 -23.01
CA SER A 430 0.81 25.24 -23.62
C SER A 430 1.34 26.50 -22.94
N ALA A 431 1.63 27.51 -23.70
CA ALA A 431 2.04 28.82 -23.19
C ALA A 431 1.28 29.95 -23.85
N THR A 432 1.29 31.12 -23.24
CA THR A 432 0.82 32.35 -23.86
C THR A 432 1.56 32.58 -25.18
N LYS A 433 0.92 32.43 -26.32
CA LYS A 433 1.53 32.51 -27.66
C LYS A 433 2.23 33.85 -27.89
N LYS A 434 1.66 34.95 -27.42
CA LYS A 434 2.19 36.31 -27.56
C LYS A 434 1.80 37.18 -26.39
N LEU A 435 2.75 37.88 -25.79
CA LEU A 435 2.50 38.85 -24.73
C LEU A 435 3.05 40.21 -25.11
N THR A 436 2.19 41.24 -25.15
CA THR A 436 2.63 42.64 -25.21
C THR A 436 2.33 43.28 -23.85
N THR A 437 3.36 43.83 -23.22
CA THR A 437 3.23 44.42 -21.89
C THR A 437 4.20 45.60 -21.72
N THR A 438 4.05 46.34 -20.64
CA THR A 438 4.95 47.43 -20.28
C THR A 438 5.97 46.97 -19.23
N TYR A 439 7.13 47.57 -19.25
CA TYR A 439 8.19 47.31 -18.27
C TYR A 439 7.66 47.40 -16.82
N MET A 440 8.00 46.44 -15.98
CA MET A 440 7.60 46.35 -14.57
C MET A 440 6.09 46.40 -14.30
N SER A 441 5.26 45.98 -15.26
CA SER A 441 3.80 45.95 -15.08
C SER A 441 3.29 44.81 -14.18
N GLY A 442 4.11 43.82 -13.91
CA GLY A 442 3.75 42.62 -13.15
C GLY A 442 3.14 41.49 -14.02
N LYS A 443 2.94 41.73 -15.33
CA LYS A 443 2.40 40.68 -16.21
C LYS A 443 3.39 39.55 -16.46
N THR A 444 2.89 38.35 -16.53
CA THR A 444 3.63 37.12 -16.72
C THR A 444 3.23 36.39 -18.02
N VAL A 445 4.13 35.57 -18.54
CA VAL A 445 3.78 34.48 -19.44
C VAL A 445 3.36 33.32 -18.61
N VAL A 446 2.27 32.68 -18.95
CA VAL A 446 1.74 31.50 -18.26
C VAL A 446 2.13 30.28 -19.07
N LEU A 447 2.83 29.34 -18.45
CA LEU A 447 3.12 28.00 -18.95
C LEU A 447 2.19 27.02 -18.24
N LYS A 448 1.54 26.13 -18.99
CA LYS A 448 0.68 25.07 -18.46
C LYS A 448 1.18 23.74 -18.98
N MET A 449 1.34 22.78 -18.08
CA MET A 449 1.87 21.45 -18.39
C MET A 449 0.99 20.37 -17.78
N PHE A 450 0.54 19.44 -18.61
CA PHE A 450 -0.38 18.38 -18.26
C PHE A 450 -0.04 17.10 -19.00
N TYR A 451 -0.28 15.94 -18.37
CA TYR A 451 -0.23 14.66 -19.07
C TYR A 451 -1.34 14.56 -20.12
N THR A 452 -1.02 14.01 -21.30
CA THR A 452 -1.92 14.05 -22.46
C THR A 452 -3.23 13.31 -22.22
N LYS A 453 -3.19 12.12 -21.63
CA LYS A 453 -4.37 11.28 -21.41
C LYS A 453 -5.14 11.70 -20.17
N SER A 454 -4.50 11.74 -19.02
CA SER A 454 -5.16 12.00 -17.74
C SER A 454 -5.56 13.46 -17.51
N LYS A 455 -5.02 14.41 -18.30
CA LYS A 455 -5.14 15.86 -18.03
C LYS A 455 -4.62 16.27 -16.63
N MET A 456 -3.91 15.40 -15.95
CA MET A 456 -3.29 15.72 -14.66
C MET A 456 -2.22 16.78 -14.81
N PRO A 457 -2.12 17.72 -13.86
CA PRO A 457 -1.08 18.73 -13.90
C PRO A 457 0.30 18.14 -13.61
N LEU A 458 1.30 18.53 -14.39
CA LEU A 458 2.70 18.24 -14.09
C LEU A 458 3.18 19.19 -12.99
N THR A 459 3.30 18.70 -11.76
CA THR A 459 3.59 19.52 -10.58
C THR A 459 5.08 19.53 -10.24
N LYS A 460 5.56 20.65 -9.65
CA LYS A 460 6.97 20.85 -9.25
C LYS A 460 8.00 20.64 -10.39
N TYR A 461 7.54 20.54 -11.63
CA TYR A 461 8.42 20.36 -12.77
C TYR A 461 9.25 21.63 -13.00
N GLN A 462 10.55 21.48 -13.15
CA GLN A 462 11.48 22.55 -13.46
C GLN A 462 11.59 22.72 -14.99
N SER A 463 11.06 23.81 -15.51
CA SER A 463 11.21 24.16 -16.91
C SER A 463 12.40 25.12 -17.09
N GLU A 464 13.36 24.74 -17.90
CA GLU A 464 14.41 25.64 -18.33
C GLU A 464 13.88 26.64 -19.36
N VAL A 465 14.23 27.91 -19.17
CA VAL A 465 13.74 29.02 -19.97
C VAL A 465 14.90 29.70 -20.69
N LYS A 466 14.94 29.58 -22.03
CA LYS A 466 15.89 30.30 -22.84
C LYS A 466 15.27 31.61 -23.36
N ILE A 467 15.93 32.71 -23.05
CA ILE A 467 15.49 34.08 -23.39
C ILE A 467 16.41 34.66 -24.45
N ILE A 468 15.88 34.97 -25.61
CA ILE A 468 16.64 35.47 -26.76
C ILE A 468 16.22 36.90 -27.11
N LYS A 469 17.20 37.81 -27.15
CA LYS A 469 17.03 39.20 -27.67
C LYS A 469 18.13 39.51 -28.66
N GLY A 470 17.80 39.50 -29.96
CA GLY A 470 18.80 39.62 -31.04
C GLY A 470 19.83 38.49 -30.93
N LYS A 471 21.12 38.82 -30.79
CA LYS A 471 22.20 37.86 -30.61
C LYS A 471 22.40 37.42 -29.14
N SER A 472 21.81 38.11 -28.17
CA SER A 472 21.95 37.81 -26.72
C SER A 472 21.04 36.66 -26.31
N LYS A 473 21.59 35.71 -25.58
CA LYS A 473 20.89 34.57 -24.98
C LYS A 473 21.13 34.59 -23.47
N THR A 474 20.08 34.40 -22.69
CA THR A 474 20.13 34.23 -21.24
C THR A 474 19.21 33.11 -20.84
N TYR A 475 19.47 32.47 -19.69
CA TYR A 475 18.73 31.31 -19.19
C TYR A 475 18.14 31.65 -17.83
N ASP A 476 17.02 31.00 -17.52
CA ASP A 476 16.29 31.10 -16.24
C ASP A 476 15.54 29.79 -16.02
N TYR A 477 15.02 29.58 -14.80
CA TYR A 477 14.23 28.41 -14.46
C TYR A 477 12.90 28.84 -13.86
N ILE A 478 11.84 28.12 -14.18
CA ILE A 478 10.53 28.28 -13.55
C ILE A 478 9.98 26.92 -13.14
N TYR A 479 9.16 26.90 -12.09
CA TYR A 479 8.60 25.68 -11.55
C TYR A 479 7.08 25.70 -11.68
N THR A 480 6.50 24.55 -12.07
CA THR A 480 5.06 24.38 -12.05
C THR A 480 4.57 24.22 -10.61
N ASN A 481 3.42 24.80 -10.33
CA ASN A 481 2.72 24.65 -9.06
C ASN A 481 1.84 23.38 -9.04
N SER A 482 1.06 23.16 -7.96
CA SER A 482 0.12 22.04 -7.82
C SER A 482 -0.99 21.97 -8.88
N LYS A 483 -1.12 23.00 -9.73
CA LYS A 483 -2.06 23.03 -10.85
C LYS A 483 -1.35 22.89 -12.21
N GLY A 484 -0.08 22.47 -12.23
CA GLY A 484 0.73 22.36 -13.46
C GLY A 484 1.00 23.70 -14.14
N ILE A 485 0.95 24.82 -13.40
CA ILE A 485 1.08 26.16 -13.95
C ILE A 485 2.36 26.82 -13.44
N ALA A 486 3.19 27.28 -14.36
CA ALA A 486 4.35 28.11 -14.06
C ALA A 486 4.18 29.53 -14.61
N TYR A 487 4.78 30.50 -13.94
CA TYR A 487 4.68 31.92 -14.25
C TYR A 487 6.06 32.53 -14.51
N PHE A 488 6.33 32.89 -15.75
CA PHE A 488 7.53 33.65 -16.12
C PHE A 488 7.26 35.15 -16.05
N LYS A 489 7.97 35.90 -15.21
CA LYS A 489 7.79 37.35 -15.02
C LYS A 489 8.39 38.17 -16.14
N ALA A 490 7.84 38.03 -17.34
CA ALA A 490 8.32 38.66 -18.56
C ALA A 490 8.43 40.21 -18.47
N SER A 491 7.58 40.86 -17.67
CA SER A 491 7.60 42.30 -17.47
C SER A 491 8.86 42.84 -16.78
N ASN A 492 9.69 41.98 -16.21
CA ASN A 492 10.98 42.35 -15.59
C ASN A 492 12.09 42.49 -16.64
N LEU A 493 11.90 41.97 -17.84
CA LEU A 493 12.83 42.15 -18.96
C LEU A 493 12.86 43.62 -19.43
N ASN A 494 14.02 44.09 -19.88
CA ASN A 494 14.16 45.42 -20.42
C ASN A 494 13.30 45.62 -21.68
N VAL A 495 13.05 46.85 -22.04
CA VAL A 495 12.31 47.18 -23.28
C VAL A 495 12.93 46.52 -24.51
N GLY A 496 12.08 45.84 -25.29
CA GLY A 496 12.48 45.10 -26.47
C GLY A 496 11.52 43.97 -26.82
N THR A 497 11.85 43.27 -27.89
CA THR A 497 11.13 42.05 -28.31
C THR A 497 12.02 40.85 -28.01
N TYR A 498 11.44 39.83 -27.43
CA TYR A 498 12.11 38.61 -27.00
C TYR A 498 11.42 37.39 -27.57
N LYS A 499 12.21 36.39 -27.98
CA LYS A 499 11.78 35.03 -28.17
C LYS A 499 12.10 34.27 -26.86
N ILE A 500 11.11 33.66 -26.25
CA ILE A 500 11.26 32.87 -25.02
C ILE A 500 10.91 31.43 -25.35
N ILE A 501 11.79 30.52 -25.02
CA ILE A 501 11.64 29.09 -25.26
C ILE A 501 11.60 28.44 -23.88
N PHE A 502 10.52 27.76 -23.57
CA PHE A 502 10.35 26.92 -22.36
C PHE A 502 10.73 25.50 -22.70
N ASN A 503 11.14 24.73 -21.69
CA ASN A 503 11.63 23.33 -21.80
C ASN A 503 12.80 23.24 -22.80
N TYR A 504 13.75 24.17 -22.70
CA TYR A 504 14.77 24.38 -23.75
C TYR A 504 15.72 23.18 -23.89
N ASP A 505 16.12 22.55 -22.81
CA ASP A 505 17.09 21.44 -22.79
C ASP A 505 16.47 20.12 -22.34
N ASP A 506 15.15 20.03 -22.45
CA ASP A 506 14.41 18.83 -22.09
C ASP A 506 14.16 17.99 -23.35
N ASN A 507 14.66 16.75 -23.36
CA ASN A 507 14.50 15.83 -24.47
C ASN A 507 13.14 15.10 -24.44
N ASP A 508 12.45 15.13 -23.32
CA ASP A 508 11.22 14.36 -23.06
C ASP A 508 9.95 15.21 -23.13
N VAL A 509 10.10 16.55 -23.10
CA VAL A 509 8.99 17.51 -23.14
C VAL A 509 9.12 18.48 -24.29
N ASP A 510 8.06 18.62 -25.06
CA ASP A 510 8.06 19.53 -26.21
C ASP A 510 8.45 20.96 -25.83
N GLN A 511 9.42 21.52 -26.54
CA GLN A 511 9.78 22.93 -26.43
C GLN A 511 8.63 23.81 -26.89
N ILE A 512 8.29 24.83 -26.12
CA ILE A 512 7.27 25.80 -26.54
C ILE A 512 7.84 27.22 -26.62
N THR A 513 7.57 27.88 -27.71
CA THR A 513 8.05 29.23 -27.97
C THR A 513 6.95 30.27 -27.79
N THR A 514 7.29 31.38 -27.12
CA THR A 514 6.44 32.56 -27.03
C THR A 514 7.19 33.83 -27.43
N THR A 515 6.45 34.80 -27.99
CA THR A 515 7.00 36.12 -28.28
C THR A 515 6.53 37.13 -27.24
N VAL A 516 7.48 37.84 -26.64
CA VAL A 516 7.21 38.86 -25.62
C VAL A 516 7.70 40.22 -26.12
N LYS A 517 6.81 41.20 -26.20
CA LYS A 517 7.14 42.59 -26.51
C LYS A 517 6.99 43.45 -25.25
N ILE A 518 8.12 43.97 -24.76
CA ILE A 518 8.14 44.89 -23.61
C ILE A 518 8.21 46.34 -24.14
N THR A 519 7.22 47.11 -23.79
CA THR A 519 7.16 48.54 -24.12
C THR A 519 7.60 49.42 -22.95
N LYS A 520 7.97 50.66 -23.23
CA LYS A 520 8.38 51.62 -22.18
C LYS A 520 7.23 51.89 -21.20
N ALA A 521 7.54 51.88 -19.92
CA ALA A 521 6.57 52.23 -18.89
C ALA A 521 6.33 53.74 -18.80
N LYS A 522 5.07 54.15 -18.87
CA LYS A 522 4.67 55.57 -18.63
C LYS A 522 4.80 55.88 -17.14
N THR A 523 5.21 57.11 -16.81
CA THR A 523 5.40 57.58 -15.42
C THR A 523 4.46 58.73 -15.07
N ILE A 524 4.20 58.85 -13.78
CA ILE A 524 3.60 60.02 -13.14
C ILE A 524 4.75 60.77 -12.45
N ILE A 525 4.91 62.04 -12.84
CA ILE A 525 5.99 62.92 -12.33
C ILE A 525 5.35 64.07 -11.55
N LYS A 526 5.79 64.22 -10.29
CA LYS A 526 5.52 65.41 -9.46
C LYS A 526 6.81 66.20 -9.31
N ALA A 527 6.84 67.40 -9.85
CA ALA A 527 7.98 68.29 -9.78
C ALA A 527 7.48 69.71 -9.48
N PRO A 528 7.13 70.03 -8.26
CA PRO A 528 6.58 71.32 -7.88
C PRO A 528 7.59 72.44 -8.11
N LYS A 529 7.09 73.63 -8.43
CA LYS A 529 7.91 74.86 -8.55
C LYS A 529 8.61 75.11 -7.23
N VAL A 530 9.85 75.54 -7.30
CA VAL A 530 10.67 75.85 -6.09
C VAL A 530 11.16 77.30 -6.15
N THR A 531 10.99 78.03 -5.05
CA THR A 531 11.62 79.31 -4.84
C THR A 531 12.69 79.17 -3.75
N ALA A 532 13.90 79.66 -4.01
CA ALA A 532 15.02 79.64 -3.09
C ALA A 532 15.75 81.00 -3.05
N LYS A 533 16.44 81.32 -1.96
CA LYS A 533 17.36 82.48 -1.84
C LYS A 533 18.70 82.12 -2.49
N HIS A 534 19.35 83.11 -3.09
CA HIS A 534 20.65 82.95 -3.75
C HIS A 534 21.69 82.43 -2.75
N LYS A 535 22.55 81.50 -3.21
CA LYS A 535 23.58 80.80 -2.41
C LYS A 535 23.06 79.98 -1.20
N LYS A 536 21.74 79.92 -0.90
CA LYS A 536 21.16 79.04 0.10
C LYS A 536 20.83 77.68 -0.47
N SER A 537 21.07 76.63 0.31
CA SER A 537 20.77 75.25 -0.10
C SER A 537 19.26 74.98 0.00
N LYS A 538 18.63 74.73 -1.11
CA LYS A 538 17.27 74.23 -1.21
C LYS A 538 17.20 73.18 -2.32
N TYR A 539 16.36 72.15 -2.13
CA TYR A 539 16.29 71.05 -3.07
C TYR A 539 15.05 71.15 -3.93
N PHE A 540 15.25 71.17 -5.26
CA PHE A 540 14.22 70.87 -6.21
C PHE A 540 14.03 69.34 -6.26
N LYS A 541 12.84 68.87 -5.93
CA LYS A 541 12.51 67.43 -5.82
C LYS A 541 11.66 66.98 -6.98
N VAL A 542 12.06 65.90 -7.64
CA VAL A 542 11.30 65.23 -8.69
C VAL A 542 10.89 63.87 -8.18
N SER A 543 9.61 63.66 -7.92
CA SER A 543 9.05 62.39 -7.48
C SER A 543 8.43 61.64 -8.67
N ILE A 544 8.81 60.37 -8.83
CA ILE A 544 8.44 59.56 -9.98
C ILE A 544 7.82 58.28 -9.54
N LYS A 545 6.63 57.98 -10.07
CA LYS A 545 5.91 56.71 -9.90
C LYS A 545 5.58 56.10 -11.25
N SER A 546 5.54 54.79 -11.33
CA SER A 546 4.99 54.09 -12.50
C SER A 546 3.50 54.43 -12.65
N LYS A 547 3.05 54.74 -13.87
CA LYS A 547 1.62 55.01 -14.13
C LYS A 547 0.78 53.72 -13.95
N ALA A 548 1.32 52.57 -14.33
CA ALA A 548 0.63 51.27 -14.27
C ALA A 548 0.52 50.74 -12.84
N THR A 549 1.62 50.71 -12.07
CA THR A 549 1.65 50.07 -10.73
C THR A 549 1.50 51.05 -9.59
N LYS A 550 1.54 52.38 -9.84
CA LYS A 550 1.58 53.44 -8.82
C LYS A 550 2.79 53.34 -7.85
N LYS A 551 3.67 52.37 -8.03
CA LYS A 551 4.89 52.19 -7.22
C LYS A 551 5.97 53.20 -7.59
N ALA A 552 6.83 53.53 -6.65
CA ALA A 552 7.97 54.42 -6.83
C ALA A 552 8.96 53.83 -7.86
N VAL A 553 9.45 54.68 -8.76
CA VAL A 553 10.50 54.34 -9.74
C VAL A 553 11.85 54.59 -9.09
N LYS A 554 12.50 53.54 -8.60
CA LYS A 554 13.68 53.56 -7.74
C LYS A 554 14.98 53.40 -8.55
N ASN A 555 16.06 53.98 -8.06
CA ASN A 555 17.44 53.71 -8.47
C ASN A 555 17.73 53.94 -9.98
N ILE A 556 16.97 54.80 -10.64
CA ILE A 556 17.18 55.13 -12.07
C ILE A 556 17.68 56.56 -12.22
N TYR A 557 18.38 56.83 -13.32
CA TYR A 557 18.77 58.16 -13.69
C TYR A 557 17.62 58.90 -14.39
N VAL A 558 17.43 60.17 -13.94
CA VAL A 558 16.53 61.15 -14.54
C VAL A 558 17.38 62.28 -15.10
N LYS A 559 17.07 62.72 -16.29
CA LYS A 559 17.69 63.93 -16.89
C LYS A 559 16.85 65.13 -16.51
N VAL A 560 17.45 66.04 -15.76
CA VAL A 560 16.86 67.33 -15.35
C VAL A 560 17.62 68.39 -16.10
N LYS A 561 17.04 68.96 -17.15
CA LYS A 561 17.61 70.07 -17.90
C LYS A 561 17.11 71.37 -17.28
N ILE A 562 18.05 72.18 -16.80
CA ILE A 562 17.79 73.49 -16.23
C ILE A 562 18.42 74.49 -17.19
N ASP A 563 17.57 75.30 -17.86
CA ASP A 563 17.93 76.17 -18.99
C ASP A 563 18.70 75.39 -20.07
N LYS A 564 20.00 75.66 -20.26
CA LYS A 564 20.85 74.96 -21.24
C LYS A 564 21.59 73.75 -20.71
N LYS A 565 21.66 73.55 -19.35
CA LYS A 565 22.49 72.52 -18.72
C LYS A 565 21.67 71.33 -18.30
N THR A 566 22.12 70.10 -18.62
CA THR A 566 21.45 68.84 -18.24
C THR A 566 22.20 68.16 -17.11
N TYR A 567 21.47 67.78 -16.07
CA TYR A 567 21.94 67.04 -14.90
C TYR A 567 21.35 65.63 -14.89
N LYS A 568 22.16 64.60 -14.71
CA LYS A 568 21.71 63.20 -14.49
C LYS A 568 21.63 62.99 -12.99
N ILE A 569 20.45 62.74 -12.47
CA ILE A 569 20.19 62.55 -11.04
C ILE A 569 19.52 61.24 -10.80
N LYS A 570 20.05 60.44 -9.84
CA LYS A 570 19.49 59.13 -9.51
C LYS A 570 18.32 59.27 -8.54
N THR A 571 17.22 58.56 -8.79
CA THR A 571 16.12 58.46 -7.82
C THR A 571 16.52 57.56 -6.64
N ASN A 572 16.10 57.90 -5.43
CA ASN A 572 16.28 57.08 -4.22
C ASN A 572 15.24 55.96 -4.12
N SER A 573 15.24 55.22 -2.98
CA SER A 573 14.28 54.14 -2.70
C SER A 573 12.82 54.57 -2.69
N LYS A 574 12.53 55.86 -2.48
CA LYS A 574 11.19 56.47 -2.52
C LYS A 574 10.84 57.03 -3.90
N GLY A 575 11.70 56.83 -4.93
CA GLY A 575 11.52 57.34 -6.27
C GLY A 575 11.72 58.85 -6.42
N VAL A 576 12.51 59.47 -5.57
CA VAL A 576 12.72 60.92 -5.55
C VAL A 576 14.15 61.26 -5.98
N ALA A 577 14.28 62.06 -7.01
CA ALA A 577 15.53 62.71 -7.43
C ALA A 577 15.57 64.12 -6.85
N LYS A 578 16.74 64.54 -6.32
CA LYS A 578 16.93 65.84 -5.66
C LYS A 578 18.04 66.61 -6.34
N PHE A 579 17.77 67.85 -6.74
CA PHE A 579 18.74 68.79 -7.29
C PHE A 579 18.94 69.97 -6.28
N ASN A 580 20.17 70.22 -5.89
CA ASN A 580 20.48 71.36 -4.99
C ASN A 580 20.57 72.65 -5.82
N THR A 581 19.76 73.64 -5.46
CA THR A 581 19.64 74.92 -6.19
C THR A 581 20.74 75.94 -5.83
N LYS A 582 21.63 75.66 -4.85
CA LYS A 582 22.63 76.62 -4.28
C LYS A 582 23.50 77.27 -5.37
N LYS A 583 23.83 76.57 -6.47
CA LYS A 583 24.72 77.04 -7.56
C LYS A 583 24.00 77.73 -8.69
N LEU A 584 22.67 77.90 -8.64
CA LEU A 584 21.92 78.60 -9.68
C LEU A 584 22.04 80.10 -9.46
N LYS A 585 22.12 80.84 -10.61
CA LYS A 585 22.12 82.31 -10.63
C LYS A 585 20.76 82.87 -10.22
N ILE A 586 20.69 84.14 -9.84
CA ILE A 586 19.42 84.83 -9.56
C ILE A 586 18.62 84.88 -10.87
N GLY A 587 17.31 84.57 -10.77
CA GLY A 587 16.42 84.57 -11.93
C GLY A 587 15.44 83.38 -11.95
N LYS A 588 14.66 83.29 -13.01
CA LYS A 588 13.67 82.21 -13.24
C LYS A 588 14.25 81.19 -14.24
N HIS A 589 14.48 79.99 -13.77
CA HIS A 589 15.07 78.89 -14.56
C HIS A 589 13.99 77.93 -15.02
N LYS A 590 13.94 77.67 -16.34
CA LYS A 590 13.04 76.66 -16.95
C LYS A 590 13.62 75.27 -16.68
N VAL A 591 12.78 74.36 -16.18
CA VAL A 591 13.18 72.98 -15.88
C VAL A 591 12.40 72.04 -16.81
N VAL A 592 13.13 71.16 -17.52
CA VAL A 592 12.57 70.08 -18.30
C VAL A 592 13.09 68.77 -17.75
N ILE A 593 12.17 67.86 -17.46
CA ILE A 593 12.47 66.54 -16.93
C ILE A 593 12.23 65.48 -17.99
N SER A 594 13.22 64.66 -18.24
CA SER A 594 13.12 63.53 -19.20
C SER A 594 13.77 62.26 -18.65
N SER A 595 13.54 61.14 -19.32
CA SER A 595 14.10 59.86 -18.86
C SER A 595 15.61 59.80 -19.13
N GLY A 596 16.34 59.36 -18.12
CA GLY A 596 17.73 58.91 -18.24
C GLY A 596 17.84 57.38 -18.34
N ASN A 597 16.71 56.67 -18.42
CA ASN A 597 16.62 55.20 -18.49
C ASN A 597 15.72 54.79 -19.65
N SER A 598 16.20 53.91 -20.50
CA SER A 598 15.52 53.46 -21.73
C SER A 598 14.18 52.78 -21.51
N ASN A 599 13.92 52.25 -20.33
CA ASN A 599 12.71 51.51 -19.99
C ASN A 599 11.51 52.39 -19.62
N TYR A 600 11.70 53.71 -19.48
CA TYR A 600 10.65 54.62 -19.04
C TYR A 600 10.42 55.78 -20.00
N ILE A 601 9.17 56.20 -20.11
CA ILE A 601 8.76 57.46 -20.74
C ILE A 601 8.57 58.47 -19.60
N MET A 602 9.34 59.56 -19.68
CA MET A 602 9.28 60.65 -18.70
C MET A 602 9.25 61.98 -19.42
N SER A 603 8.26 62.81 -19.13
CA SER A 603 8.18 64.20 -19.64
C SER A 603 7.45 65.05 -18.61
N ALA A 604 8.10 66.07 -18.09
CA ALA A 604 7.47 67.08 -17.26
C ALA A 604 8.23 68.40 -17.38
N LYS A 605 7.54 69.51 -17.12
CA LYS A 605 8.10 70.86 -17.11
C LYS A 605 7.86 71.45 -15.71
N SER A 606 8.80 72.25 -15.24
CA SER A 606 8.69 72.97 -13.97
C SER A 606 9.53 74.24 -14.00
N THR A 607 9.65 74.92 -12.89
CA THR A 607 10.42 76.17 -12.74
C THR A 607 11.10 76.23 -11.38
N ILE A 608 12.34 76.74 -11.38
CA ILE A 608 13.06 77.11 -10.16
C ILE A 608 13.26 78.61 -10.19
N THR A 609 12.86 79.32 -9.16
CA THR A 609 13.06 80.77 -9.02
C THR A 609 14.07 81.05 -7.93
N ILE A 610 15.16 81.74 -8.27
CA ILE A 610 16.18 82.18 -7.27
C ILE A 610 15.97 83.67 -7.04
N LYS A 611 15.65 84.05 -5.80
CA LYS A 611 15.50 85.41 -5.35
C LYS A 611 16.82 85.90 -4.70
N LYS A 612 17.02 87.23 -4.59
CA LYS A 612 18.12 87.77 -3.84
C LYS A 612 18.18 87.28 -2.40
#